data_2b24c777b4269fb9972697ad6e60650a
#
_entry.id   2b24c777b4269fb9972697ad6e60650a
#
_cell.length_a   1.000
_cell.length_b   1.000
_cell.length_c   1.000
_cell.angle_alpha   90.00
_cell.angle_beta   90.00
_cell.angle_gamma   90.00
#
_symmetry.space_group_name_H-M   'P 1'
#
loop_
_entity.id
_entity.type
_entity.pdbx_description
1 polymer ?
#
loop_
_entity_poly.entity_id
_entity_poly.type
_entity_poly.pdbx_seq_one_letter_code
_entity_poly.pdbx_strand_id
1 'polypeptide(L)'
;MKKFFSVLAVIILSLVAISVWYVSPIYSSMNDTDAPIGVYVDADDTQDSIYIKIGSPRRWDLLRRVLEAKPRTGYYTILQGETVLDVYRKFRNGLQTPINLTIPQVRTMDMLAGYLSRKLMMDSTSLSNSFRDTLFCSRLGYTPQTLPALFIPNTYQMWWNISMDKFILRMQKENAAFWNKERSALAH
;
A
#
# COMPACT_ATOMS: atom_id res chain seq x y z
N MET A 1 57.43 15.03 13.86
CA MET A 1 56.43 15.11 12.77
C MET A 1 55.89 13.75 12.36
N LYS A 2 56.67 12.75 12.01
CA LYS A 2 56.18 11.38 11.58
C LYS A 2 55.21 10.73 12.58
N LYS A 3 55.52 10.74 13.90
CA LYS A 3 54.65 10.17 14.94
C LYS A 3 53.28 10.88 15.05
N PHE A 4 53.25 12.23 14.86
CA PHE A 4 52.00 13.00 14.87
C PHE A 4 51.07 12.59 13.69
N PHE A 5 51.62 12.50 12.48
CA PHE A 5 50.90 12.08 11.31
C PHE A 5 50.40 10.64 11.44
N SER A 6 51.18 9.74 12.06
CA SER A 6 50.77 8.36 12.33
C SER A 6 49.57 8.29 13.29
N VAL A 7 49.60 9.04 14.37
CA VAL A 7 48.50 9.09 15.34
C VAL A 7 47.24 9.71 14.71
N LEU A 8 47.38 10.78 13.94
CA LEU A 8 46.27 11.42 13.23
C LEU A 8 45.64 10.47 12.21
N ALA A 9 46.43 9.69 11.46
CA ALA A 9 45.94 8.70 10.52
C ALA A 9 45.14 7.58 11.22
N VAL A 10 45.61 7.11 12.38
CA VAL A 10 44.89 6.10 13.17
C VAL A 10 43.55 6.64 13.67
N ILE A 11 43.51 7.90 14.13
CA ILE A 11 42.25 8.54 14.57
C ILE A 11 41.27 8.64 13.39
N ILE A 12 41.71 9.09 12.23
CA ILE A 12 40.86 9.20 11.04
C ILE A 12 40.32 7.81 10.63
N LEU A 13 41.18 6.82 10.57
CA LEU A 13 40.78 5.45 10.22
C LEU A 13 39.77 4.88 11.23
N SER A 14 39.96 5.14 12.52
CA SER A 14 39.00 4.70 13.55
C SER A 14 37.64 5.39 13.42
N LEU A 15 37.62 6.69 13.13
CA LEU A 15 36.40 7.45 12.91
C LEU A 15 35.66 6.98 11.64
N VAL A 16 36.39 6.68 10.56
CA VAL A 16 35.81 6.08 9.34
C VAL A 16 35.25 4.70 9.63
N ALA A 17 35.98 3.84 10.33
CA ALA A 17 35.50 2.50 10.70
C ALA A 17 34.25 2.56 11.57
N ILE A 18 34.18 3.47 12.55
CA ILE A 18 33.01 3.69 13.40
C ILE A 18 31.83 4.19 12.57
N SER A 19 32.04 5.14 11.65
CA SER A 19 30.96 5.66 10.80
C SER A 19 30.44 4.60 9.83
N VAL A 20 31.32 3.79 9.24
CA VAL A 20 30.93 2.65 8.39
C VAL A 20 30.12 1.63 9.20
N TRP A 21 30.59 1.28 10.39
CA TRP A 21 29.87 0.33 11.28
C TRP A 21 28.50 0.87 11.69
N TYR A 22 28.37 2.17 11.94
CA TYR A 22 27.12 2.83 12.32
C TYR A 22 26.12 2.89 11.15
N VAL A 23 26.59 3.11 9.92
CA VAL A 23 25.74 3.28 8.72
C VAL A 23 25.45 1.95 8.02
N SER A 24 26.31 0.92 8.17
CA SER A 24 26.16 -0.37 7.48
C SER A 24 24.79 -1.04 7.68
N PRO A 25 24.09 -0.94 8.84
CA PRO A 25 22.77 -1.54 9.01
C PRO A 25 21.70 -0.99 8.05
N ILE A 26 21.88 0.23 7.55
CA ILE A 26 20.96 0.87 6.60
C ILE A 26 20.99 0.15 5.24
N TYR A 27 22.13 -0.41 4.88
CA TYR A 27 22.33 -1.16 3.63
C TYR A 27 22.17 -2.66 3.78
N SER A 28 21.82 -3.14 4.99
CA SER A 28 21.53 -4.56 5.20
C SER A 28 20.16 -4.91 4.62
N SER A 29 19.98 -6.19 4.24
CA SER A 29 18.69 -6.69 3.78
C SER A 29 17.60 -6.54 4.85
N MET A 30 16.42 -6.12 4.43
CA MET A 30 15.25 -6.00 5.29
C MET A 30 14.45 -7.30 5.34
N ASN A 31 14.47 -8.06 4.25
CA ASN A 31 13.83 -9.36 4.13
C ASN A 31 14.87 -10.39 3.68
N ASP A 32 15.25 -11.28 4.58
CA ASP A 32 16.20 -12.37 4.32
C ASP A 32 15.48 -13.66 3.91
N THR A 33 14.14 -13.65 3.80
CA THR A 33 13.33 -14.81 3.41
C THR A 33 12.96 -14.76 1.93
N ASP A 34 12.74 -15.92 1.32
CA ASP A 34 12.30 -16.01 -0.07
C ASP A 34 10.85 -15.50 -0.27
N ALA A 35 10.07 -15.46 0.80
CA ALA A 35 8.70 -14.98 0.75
C ALA A 35 8.63 -13.43 0.87
N PRO A 36 7.86 -12.75 0.01
CA PRO A 36 7.65 -11.33 0.12
C PRO A 36 6.87 -10.98 1.40
N ILE A 37 7.27 -9.93 2.10
CA ILE A 37 6.59 -9.42 3.30
C ILE A 37 5.63 -8.32 2.87
N GLY A 38 4.32 -8.53 3.08
CA GLY A 38 3.29 -7.53 2.84
C GLY A 38 3.07 -6.63 4.06
N VAL A 39 3.09 -5.31 3.86
CA VAL A 39 2.91 -4.32 4.92
C VAL A 39 1.81 -3.34 4.55
N TYR A 40 0.79 -3.23 5.39
CA TYR A 40 -0.26 -2.22 5.29
C TYR A 40 0.11 -1.02 6.16
N VAL A 41 0.21 0.15 5.55
CA VAL A 41 0.45 1.44 6.22
C VAL A 41 -0.83 2.23 6.21
N ASP A 42 -1.42 2.42 7.37
CA ASP A 42 -2.67 3.14 7.58
C ASP A 42 -2.44 4.64 7.83
N ALA A 43 -3.51 5.45 7.78
CA ALA A 43 -3.45 6.88 8.05
C ALA A 43 -3.03 7.19 9.50
N ASP A 44 -3.44 6.32 10.44
CA ASP A 44 -3.18 6.46 11.86
C ASP A 44 -1.86 5.77 12.29
N ASP A 45 -1.18 5.10 11.35
CA ASP A 45 0.09 4.45 11.67
C ASP A 45 1.16 5.46 12.03
N THR A 46 1.78 5.23 13.18
CA THR A 46 3.00 5.90 13.59
C THR A 46 4.21 5.19 12.99
N GLN A 47 5.37 5.84 13.03
CA GLN A 47 6.62 5.17 12.63
C GLN A 47 6.91 3.94 13.49
N ASP A 48 6.50 3.96 14.76
CA ASP A 48 6.69 2.83 15.69
C ASP A 48 5.78 1.65 15.35
N SER A 49 4.53 1.89 14.94
CA SER A 49 3.62 0.82 14.52
C SER A 49 4.07 0.14 13.22
N ILE A 50 4.56 0.91 12.25
CA ILE A 50 5.12 0.38 11.00
C ILE A 50 6.34 -0.49 11.27
N TYR A 51 7.17 -0.04 12.18
CA TYR A 51 8.33 -0.74 12.68
C TYR A 51 8.01 -2.13 13.25
N ILE A 52 6.94 -2.23 14.05
CA ILE A 52 6.45 -3.50 14.59
C ILE A 52 5.92 -4.39 13.45
N LYS A 53 5.20 -3.83 12.50
CA LYS A 53 4.65 -4.54 11.33
C LYS A 53 5.74 -5.15 10.44
N ILE A 54 6.89 -4.50 10.32
CA ILE A 54 8.03 -4.98 9.51
C ILE A 54 8.86 -6.03 10.26
N GLY A 55 8.76 -6.12 11.58
CA GLY A 55 9.47 -7.11 12.38
C GLY A 55 11.00 -6.92 12.51
N SER A 56 11.53 -5.74 12.16
CA SER A 56 12.97 -5.46 12.19
C SER A 56 13.32 -4.17 12.93
N PRO A 57 13.34 -4.22 14.24
CA PRO A 57 13.42 -3.07 15.14
C PRO A 57 14.66 -2.19 14.99
N ARG A 58 15.83 -2.74 15.09
CA ARG A 58 17.08 -1.96 15.22
C ARG A 58 17.51 -1.22 13.96
N ARG A 59 17.25 -1.81 12.80
CA ARG A 59 17.69 -1.27 11.50
C ARG A 59 16.86 -0.05 11.09
N TRP A 60 15.57 -0.08 11.39
CA TRP A 60 14.64 1.02 11.12
C TRP A 60 14.85 2.22 12.05
N ASP A 61 15.26 1.99 13.29
CA ASP A 61 15.46 3.04 14.29
C ASP A 61 16.55 4.05 13.88
N LEU A 62 17.58 3.59 13.20
CA LEU A 62 18.60 4.45 12.62
C LEU A 62 18.05 5.37 11.53
N LEU A 63 17.23 4.84 10.63
CA LEU A 63 16.58 5.63 9.57
C LEU A 63 15.60 6.64 10.13
N ARG A 64 14.82 6.26 11.13
CA ARG A 64 13.89 7.14 11.83
C ARG A 64 14.56 8.38 12.44
N ARG A 65 15.73 8.19 13.03
CA ARG A 65 16.51 9.29 13.65
C ARG A 65 17.12 10.26 12.64
N VAL A 66 17.45 9.75 11.47
CA VAL A 66 18.14 10.52 10.41
C VAL A 66 17.16 11.11 9.39
N LEU A 67 16.02 10.46 9.18
CA LEU A 67 15.08 10.75 8.10
C LEU A 67 13.64 10.85 8.64
N GLU A 68 13.23 12.02 9.09
CA GLU A 68 11.93 12.30 9.73
C GLU A 68 10.70 12.22 8.81
N ALA A 69 10.76 11.55 7.67
CA ALA A 69 9.65 11.53 6.73
C ALA A 69 8.54 10.54 7.16
N LYS A 70 7.30 11.01 7.26
CA LYS A 70 6.13 10.17 7.50
C LYS A 70 5.90 9.25 6.28
N PRO A 71 5.79 7.91 6.47
CA PRO A 71 5.41 6.99 5.42
C PRO A 71 4.04 7.33 4.84
N ARG A 72 3.85 7.10 3.54
CA ARG A 72 2.55 7.30 2.89
C ARG A 72 1.68 6.08 3.08
N THR A 73 0.39 6.30 3.28
CA THR A 73 -0.61 5.22 3.39
C THR A 73 -0.61 4.35 2.14
N GLY A 74 -0.75 3.03 2.33
CA GLY A 74 -0.82 2.09 1.21
C GLY A 74 -0.41 0.67 1.58
N TYR A 75 -0.49 -0.23 0.62
CA TYR A 75 0.05 -1.57 0.73
C TYR A 75 1.40 -1.65 0.03
N TYR A 76 2.38 -2.19 0.70
CA TYR A 76 3.76 -2.31 0.23
C TYR A 76 4.23 -3.75 0.37
N THR A 77 4.98 -4.21 -0.62
CA THR A 77 5.64 -5.52 -0.56
C THR A 77 7.13 -5.32 -0.44
N ILE A 78 7.74 -5.95 0.55
CA ILE A 78 9.18 -5.98 0.76
C ILE A 78 9.70 -7.28 0.17
N LEU A 79 10.48 -7.17 -0.89
CA LEU A 79 11.06 -8.32 -1.59
C LEU A 79 12.33 -8.78 -0.89
N GLN A 80 12.75 -10.03 -1.18
CA GLN A 80 14.02 -10.55 -0.72
C GLN A 80 15.18 -9.67 -1.18
N GLY A 81 16.12 -9.40 -0.30
CA GLY A 81 17.32 -8.62 -0.58
C GLY A 81 17.14 -7.11 -0.65
N GLU A 82 15.89 -6.59 -0.56
CA GLU A 82 15.70 -5.14 -0.45
C GLU A 82 16.32 -4.60 0.83
N THR A 83 17.10 -3.54 0.69
CA THR A 83 17.76 -2.91 1.84
C THR A 83 16.76 -2.09 2.68
N VAL A 84 17.11 -1.83 3.93
CA VAL A 84 16.34 -0.94 4.82
C VAL A 84 16.10 0.43 4.16
N LEU A 85 17.11 0.95 3.44
CA LEU A 85 17.01 2.22 2.72
C LEU A 85 16.02 2.15 1.55
N ASP A 86 15.99 1.04 0.81
CA ASP A 86 15.06 0.86 -0.32
C ASP A 86 13.62 0.78 0.18
N VAL A 87 13.37 0.05 1.26
CA VAL A 87 12.06 -0.04 1.90
C VAL A 87 11.61 1.32 2.41
N TYR A 88 12.51 2.08 3.05
CA TYR A 88 12.22 3.44 3.49
C TYR A 88 11.84 4.36 2.31
N ARG A 89 12.63 4.35 1.22
CA ARG A 89 12.33 5.13 0.00
C ARG A 89 10.98 4.74 -0.60
N LYS A 90 10.67 3.44 -0.61
CA LYS A 90 9.39 2.89 -1.08
C LYS A 90 8.21 3.50 -0.30
N PHE A 91 8.28 3.51 1.02
CA PHE A 91 7.25 4.10 1.89
C PHE A 91 7.17 5.62 1.77
N ARG A 92 8.30 6.30 1.77
CA ARG A 92 8.36 7.76 1.64
C ARG A 92 7.78 8.25 0.31
N ASN A 93 8.10 7.58 -0.78
CA ASN A 93 7.66 7.97 -2.12
C ASN A 93 6.27 7.43 -2.48
N GLY A 94 5.69 6.55 -1.65
CA GLY A 94 4.39 5.95 -1.91
C GLY A 94 4.42 4.96 -3.08
N LEU A 95 5.52 4.22 -3.25
CA LEU A 95 5.66 3.19 -4.28
C LEU A 95 4.91 1.93 -3.83
N GLN A 96 3.59 2.01 -3.83
CA GLN A 96 2.68 0.96 -3.40
C GLN A 96 2.72 -0.26 -4.33
N THR A 97 2.39 -1.41 -3.78
CA THR A 97 2.09 -2.63 -4.53
C THR A 97 0.58 -2.72 -4.72
N PRO A 98 0.06 -2.92 -5.94
CA PRO A 98 -1.37 -3.11 -6.12
C PRO A 98 -1.83 -4.43 -5.52
N ILE A 99 -3.04 -4.45 -4.98
CA ILE A 99 -3.70 -5.68 -4.53
C ILE A 99 -4.63 -6.23 -5.60
N ASN A 100 -4.82 -7.54 -5.60
CA ASN A 100 -5.83 -8.21 -6.41
C ASN A 100 -7.14 -8.27 -5.60
N LEU A 101 -8.09 -7.41 -5.95
CA LEU A 101 -9.43 -7.39 -5.34
C LEU A 101 -10.40 -8.19 -6.21
N THR A 102 -10.90 -9.30 -5.70
CA THR A 102 -11.97 -10.06 -6.35
C THR A 102 -13.32 -9.54 -5.87
N ILE A 103 -14.12 -8.97 -6.76
CA ILE A 103 -15.51 -8.59 -6.45
C ILE A 103 -16.36 -9.87 -6.49
N PRO A 104 -16.92 -10.30 -5.35
CA PRO A 104 -17.75 -11.49 -5.31
C PRO A 104 -19.16 -11.20 -5.80
N GLN A 105 -19.88 -12.23 -6.21
CA GLN A 105 -21.31 -12.12 -6.37
C GLN A 105 -21.99 -12.03 -4.99
N VAL A 106 -22.61 -10.90 -4.70
CA VAL A 106 -23.26 -10.63 -3.40
C VAL A 106 -24.77 -10.44 -3.57
N ARG A 107 -25.52 -10.77 -2.53
CA ARG A 107 -26.98 -10.60 -2.52
C ARG A 107 -27.39 -9.17 -2.16
N THR A 108 -26.59 -8.49 -1.36
CA THR A 108 -26.89 -7.13 -0.87
C THR A 108 -25.67 -6.22 -0.96
N MET A 109 -25.93 -4.91 -1.09
CA MET A 109 -24.85 -3.90 -1.09
C MET A 109 -24.15 -3.79 0.26
N ASP A 110 -24.85 -4.11 1.37
CA ASP A 110 -24.23 -4.15 2.70
C ASP A 110 -23.19 -5.28 2.81
N MET A 111 -23.47 -6.44 2.21
CA MET A 111 -22.48 -7.54 2.13
C MET A 111 -21.25 -7.10 1.32
N LEU A 112 -21.46 -6.37 0.22
CA LEU A 112 -20.36 -5.82 -0.57
C LEU A 112 -19.57 -4.80 0.23
N ALA A 113 -20.22 -3.87 0.91
CA ALA A 113 -19.59 -2.87 1.76
C ALA A 113 -18.72 -3.51 2.86
N GLY A 114 -19.27 -4.50 3.56
CA GLY A 114 -18.52 -5.27 4.56
C GLY A 114 -17.36 -6.09 3.98
N TYR A 115 -17.49 -6.57 2.75
CA TYR A 115 -16.39 -7.24 2.06
C TYR A 115 -15.28 -6.26 1.67
N LEU A 116 -15.65 -5.12 1.06
CA LEU A 116 -14.70 -4.10 0.62
C LEU A 116 -13.91 -3.50 1.79
N SER A 117 -14.56 -3.24 2.93
CA SER A 117 -13.89 -2.69 4.12
C SER A 117 -12.83 -3.64 4.72
N ARG A 118 -12.97 -4.94 4.52
CA ARG A 118 -11.94 -5.91 4.93
C ARG A 118 -10.77 -6.02 3.95
N LYS A 119 -10.95 -5.57 2.72
CA LYS A 119 -9.95 -5.71 1.64
C LYS A 119 -9.29 -4.39 1.26
N LEU A 120 -9.94 -3.28 1.49
CA LEU A 120 -9.50 -1.93 1.15
C LEU A 120 -9.50 -1.05 2.41
N MET A 121 -8.77 0.05 2.37
CA MET A 121 -8.80 1.09 3.39
C MET A 121 -10.08 1.93 3.24
N MET A 122 -11.24 1.31 3.49
CA MET A 122 -12.56 1.95 3.41
C MET A 122 -13.41 1.55 4.61
N ASP A 123 -14.21 2.50 5.11
CA ASP A 123 -15.16 2.22 6.19
C ASP A 123 -16.45 1.60 5.64
N SER A 124 -16.88 0.50 6.27
CA SER A 124 -18.07 -0.24 5.86
C SER A 124 -19.36 0.56 6.04
N THR A 125 -19.43 1.38 7.09
CA THR A 125 -20.62 2.21 7.36
C THR A 125 -20.79 3.31 6.32
N SER A 126 -19.68 3.98 5.99
CA SER A 126 -19.64 4.99 4.94
C SER A 126 -20.03 4.43 3.58
N LEU A 127 -19.51 3.24 3.23
CA LEU A 127 -19.87 2.53 2.01
C LEU A 127 -21.37 2.16 1.97
N SER A 128 -21.88 1.54 3.04
CA SER A 128 -23.30 1.15 3.12
C SER A 128 -24.23 2.35 3.01
N ASN A 129 -23.91 3.45 3.69
CA ASN A 129 -24.69 4.67 3.63
C ASN A 129 -24.71 5.25 2.20
N SER A 130 -23.57 5.31 1.54
CA SER A 130 -23.48 5.79 0.16
C SER A 130 -24.23 4.90 -0.82
N PHE A 131 -24.20 3.58 -0.65
CA PHE A 131 -24.91 2.64 -1.52
C PHE A 131 -26.44 2.70 -1.33
N ARG A 132 -26.92 3.19 -0.20
CA ARG A 132 -28.34 3.43 0.08
C ARG A 132 -28.81 4.83 -0.30
N ASP A 133 -27.87 5.77 -0.48
CA ASP A 133 -28.20 7.16 -0.82
C ASP A 133 -28.71 7.26 -2.26
N THR A 134 -29.97 7.67 -2.41
CA THR A 134 -30.63 7.84 -3.71
C THR A 134 -29.94 8.89 -4.58
N LEU A 135 -29.43 9.98 -3.98
CA LEU A 135 -28.74 11.04 -4.72
C LEU A 135 -27.37 10.54 -5.22
N PHE A 136 -26.67 9.77 -4.43
CA PHE A 136 -25.42 9.14 -4.85
C PHE A 136 -25.67 8.17 -6.00
N CYS A 137 -26.63 7.26 -5.86
CA CYS A 137 -26.96 6.28 -6.89
C CYS A 137 -27.44 6.94 -8.20
N SER A 138 -28.29 7.98 -8.13
CA SER A 138 -28.82 8.66 -9.32
C SER A 138 -27.72 9.36 -10.12
N ARG A 139 -26.71 9.92 -9.47
CA ARG A 139 -25.52 10.49 -10.16
C ARG A 139 -24.74 9.45 -10.95
N LEU A 140 -24.82 8.20 -10.57
CA LEU A 140 -24.18 7.07 -11.26
C LEU A 140 -25.09 6.46 -12.35
N GLY A 141 -26.34 6.92 -12.48
CA GLY A 141 -27.34 6.36 -13.39
C GLY A 141 -28.06 5.13 -12.85
N TYR A 142 -28.05 4.91 -11.53
CA TYR A 142 -28.66 3.77 -10.84
C TYR A 142 -29.63 4.22 -9.76
N THR A 143 -30.43 3.27 -9.27
CA THR A 143 -31.13 3.38 -7.98
C THR A 143 -30.43 2.48 -6.96
N PRO A 144 -30.68 2.58 -5.65
CA PRO A 144 -30.14 1.65 -4.67
C PRO A 144 -30.44 0.18 -4.99
N GLN A 145 -31.56 -0.11 -5.64
CA GLN A 145 -31.98 -1.46 -6.05
C GLN A 145 -31.21 -1.97 -7.27
N THR A 146 -30.83 -1.08 -8.21
CA THR A 146 -30.14 -1.45 -9.45
C THR A 146 -28.62 -1.25 -9.36
N LEU A 147 -28.13 -0.60 -8.31
CA LEU A 147 -26.68 -0.36 -8.09
C LEU A 147 -25.83 -1.65 -8.12
N PRO A 148 -26.31 -2.83 -7.65
CA PRO A 148 -25.53 -4.06 -7.77
C PRO A 148 -25.08 -4.41 -9.18
N ALA A 149 -25.84 -4.00 -10.22
CA ALA A 149 -25.50 -4.23 -11.63
C ALA A 149 -24.22 -3.49 -12.07
N LEU A 150 -23.79 -2.47 -11.33
CA LEU A 150 -22.51 -1.77 -11.57
C LEU A 150 -21.31 -2.71 -11.35
N PHE A 151 -21.39 -3.63 -10.39
CA PHE A 151 -20.26 -4.41 -9.91
C PHE A 151 -20.19 -5.76 -10.64
N ILE A 152 -19.37 -5.83 -11.69
CA ILE A 152 -19.15 -7.08 -12.40
C ILE A 152 -18.24 -7.98 -11.55
N PRO A 153 -18.66 -9.24 -11.24
CA PRO A 153 -17.80 -10.18 -10.54
C PRO A 153 -16.55 -10.52 -11.34
N ASN A 154 -15.41 -10.08 -10.87
CA ASN A 154 -14.10 -10.31 -11.47
C ASN A 154 -13.00 -9.94 -10.47
N THR A 155 -11.75 -10.22 -10.81
CA THR A 155 -10.58 -9.79 -10.04
C THR A 155 -9.95 -8.56 -10.70
N TYR A 156 -9.79 -7.50 -9.91
CA TYR A 156 -9.29 -6.21 -10.35
C TYR A 156 -8.01 -5.84 -9.60
N GLN A 157 -6.99 -5.38 -10.31
CA GLN A 157 -5.84 -4.76 -9.66
C GLN A 157 -6.15 -3.33 -9.27
N MET A 158 -5.92 -2.98 -8.00
CA MET A 158 -6.12 -1.62 -7.49
C MET A 158 -5.26 -1.33 -6.26
N TRP A 159 -5.16 -0.07 -5.89
CA TRP A 159 -4.47 0.35 -4.70
C TRP A 159 -5.32 0.05 -3.46
N TRP A 160 -4.70 -0.44 -2.40
CA TRP A 160 -5.39 -0.72 -1.14
C TRP A 160 -6.09 0.51 -0.54
N ASN A 161 -5.47 1.69 -0.67
CA ASN A 161 -5.97 2.98 -0.19
C ASN A 161 -6.75 3.76 -1.27
N ILE A 162 -7.32 3.09 -2.27
CA ILE A 162 -8.14 3.73 -3.30
C ILE A 162 -9.33 4.45 -2.65
N SER A 163 -9.59 5.71 -3.07
CA SER A 163 -10.78 6.42 -2.59
C SER A 163 -12.07 5.85 -3.20
N MET A 164 -13.20 6.02 -2.50
CA MET A 164 -14.50 5.55 -2.97
C MET A 164 -14.83 6.06 -4.37
N ASP A 165 -14.60 7.35 -4.66
CA ASP A 165 -14.88 7.92 -5.97
C ASP A 165 -14.07 7.26 -7.09
N LYS A 166 -12.78 7.04 -6.86
CA LYS A 166 -11.91 6.34 -7.81
C LYS A 166 -12.30 4.87 -7.98
N PHE A 167 -12.70 4.22 -6.90
CA PHE A 167 -13.20 2.85 -6.95
C PHE A 167 -14.47 2.75 -7.80
N ILE A 168 -15.46 3.61 -7.56
CA ILE A 168 -16.69 3.66 -8.35
C ILE A 168 -16.42 3.98 -9.81
N LEU A 169 -15.58 4.97 -10.10
CA LEU A 169 -15.18 5.30 -11.47
C LEU A 169 -14.52 4.10 -12.19
N ARG A 170 -13.68 3.35 -11.46
CA ARG A 170 -13.09 2.12 -12.00
C ARG A 170 -14.17 1.07 -12.29
N MET A 171 -15.15 0.88 -11.40
CA MET A 171 -16.24 -0.08 -11.62
C MET A 171 -17.11 0.32 -12.81
N GLN A 172 -17.42 1.61 -12.99
CA GLN A 172 -18.14 2.11 -14.16
C GLN A 172 -17.38 1.80 -15.47
N LYS A 173 -16.07 2.03 -15.49
CA LYS A 173 -15.24 1.71 -16.65
C LYS A 173 -15.24 0.21 -16.98
N GLU A 174 -15.10 -0.64 -15.98
CA GLU A 174 -15.09 -2.09 -16.17
C GLU A 174 -16.49 -2.61 -16.58
N ASN A 175 -17.56 -2.06 -16.01
CA ASN A 175 -18.93 -2.37 -16.40
C ASN A 175 -19.19 -2.02 -17.88
N ALA A 176 -18.83 -0.80 -18.29
CA ALA A 176 -18.96 -0.36 -19.67
C ALA A 176 -18.15 -1.22 -20.65
N ALA A 177 -16.92 -1.61 -20.27
CA ALA A 177 -16.09 -2.47 -21.07
C ALA A 177 -16.66 -3.89 -21.19
N PHE A 178 -17.24 -4.42 -20.13
CA PHE A 178 -17.90 -5.73 -20.11
C PHE A 178 -19.07 -5.77 -21.10
N TRP A 179 -20.00 -4.84 -20.96
CA TRP A 179 -21.18 -4.80 -21.84
C TRP A 179 -20.85 -4.49 -23.29
N ASN A 180 -19.82 -3.70 -23.57
CA ASN A 180 -19.38 -3.49 -24.96
C ASN A 180 -18.80 -4.74 -25.59
N LYS A 181 -18.10 -5.58 -24.81
CA LYS A 181 -17.60 -6.88 -25.30
C LYS A 181 -18.75 -7.86 -25.58
N GLU A 182 -19.73 -7.96 -24.68
CA GLU A 182 -20.91 -8.81 -24.86
C GLU A 182 -21.70 -8.42 -26.12
N ARG A 183 -21.94 -7.12 -26.33
CA ARG A 183 -22.63 -6.63 -27.52
C ARG A 183 -21.90 -6.95 -28.81
N SER A 184 -20.58 -6.86 -28.83
CA SER A 184 -19.80 -7.21 -30.01
C SER A 184 -19.76 -8.73 -30.27
N ALA A 185 -19.82 -9.55 -29.22
CA ALA A 185 -19.91 -11.01 -29.36
C ALA A 185 -21.27 -11.50 -29.88
N LEU A 186 -22.36 -10.75 -29.57
CA LEU A 186 -23.71 -11.07 -30.05
C LEU A 186 -23.99 -10.52 -31.47
N ALA A 187 -23.14 -9.63 -32.00
CA ALA A 187 -23.28 -9.03 -33.31
C ALA A 187 -22.56 -9.83 -34.41
N HIS A 188 -21.89 -10.91 -34.12
CA HIS A 188 -21.25 -11.88 -35.01
C HIS A 188 -21.93 -13.24 -34.92
#